data_dd8eaa496b4c8315e2fcc88b3189f03d
#
_entry.id   dd8eaa496b4c8315e2fcc88b3189f03d
#
_cell.length_a   1.000
_cell.length_b   1.000
_cell.length_c   1.000
_cell.angle_alpha   90.00
_cell.angle_beta   90.00
_cell.angle_gamma   90.00
#
_symmetry.space_group_name_H-M   'P 1'
#
loop_
_entity.id
_entity.type
_entity.pdbx_description
1 polymer ?
#
loop_
_entity_poly.entity_id
_entity_poly.type
_entity_poly.pdbx_seq_one_letter_code
_entity_poly.pdbx_strand_id
1 'polypeptide(L)'
;LQNNQGYTKLAAASLGYDTKFIDLKPGKKNDNLEVLLKPTAFEISEVVVKPKREKYTRKDNPAVELIKKVIAHKNDNRIEAKPEYQTEVYEKLSLSLDNFNPNLDKNKFLKKFKFIKNYLDTSEFNGKPILTVSVRENLSDFYYRKSPKAEKTIVRAKRMQGIDKTLDDGGGITSNLEEIFKSINIFDNNIPILLNRFVSPLSSTLATTYYHYYIMDTLDVGGDKCVDLAFVPANSESYGFTGRLYITLDGNYAVKKVLLNTPANINLNWVDKLRIEQEFKQMPDSTWVLDQENTFVNFYVVKGTQQLYAHQLRNYDNYNFNVQNADSVFGLLGALHVLPEATAQPDTFWTHNRPIPLKEKEDALKDLLGQLRKVPAFNAIIKTAEILITGYIPTANDKKVTKFDFG
;
A
#
# COMPACT_ATOMS: atom_id res chain seq x y z
N LEU A 1 29.34 -10.20 -12.00
CA LEU A 1 29.65 -11.31 -11.03
C LEU A 1 30.78 -12.17 -11.62
N GLN A 2 31.96 -12.14 -11.01
CA GLN A 2 33.03 -13.09 -11.31
C GLN A 2 32.74 -14.40 -10.57
N ASN A 3 32.43 -15.45 -11.29
CA ASN A 3 32.22 -16.77 -10.71
C ASN A 3 33.58 -17.49 -10.49
N ASN A 4 34.29 -17.11 -9.44
CA ASN A 4 35.59 -17.69 -9.07
C ASN A 4 35.47 -19.01 -8.29
N GLN A 5 34.25 -19.43 -7.93
CA GLN A 5 33.99 -20.61 -7.10
C GLN A 5 33.29 -21.76 -7.83
N GLY A 6 33.11 -21.66 -9.17
CA GLY A 6 32.53 -22.74 -9.98
C GLY A 6 31.03 -22.98 -9.78
N TYR A 7 30.29 -21.99 -9.29
CA TYR A 7 28.83 -22.10 -9.18
C TYR A 7 28.18 -22.29 -10.55
N THR A 8 27.26 -23.21 -10.66
CA THR A 8 26.53 -23.53 -11.88
C THR A 8 25.17 -22.85 -11.98
N LYS A 9 24.66 -22.30 -10.88
CA LYS A 9 23.36 -21.62 -10.80
C LYS A 9 23.42 -20.36 -9.97
N LEU A 10 22.73 -19.33 -10.41
CA LEU A 10 22.42 -18.11 -9.66
C LEU A 10 20.94 -18.10 -9.32
N ALA A 11 20.59 -17.93 -8.07
CA ALA A 11 19.23 -17.68 -7.65
C ALA A 11 19.04 -16.16 -7.49
N ALA A 12 18.12 -15.58 -8.25
CA ALA A 12 17.65 -14.22 -8.05
C ALA A 12 16.31 -14.28 -7.34
N ALA A 13 16.24 -13.75 -6.14
CA ALA A 13 15.03 -13.67 -5.33
C ALA A 13 14.81 -12.24 -4.87
N SER A 14 13.57 -11.80 -4.89
CA SER A 14 13.11 -10.56 -4.28
C SER A 14 11.76 -10.81 -3.64
N LEU A 15 11.47 -10.13 -2.55
CA LEU A 15 10.19 -10.29 -1.87
C LEU A 15 9.04 -9.82 -2.77
N GLY A 16 8.01 -10.68 -2.93
CA GLY A 16 6.91 -10.41 -3.86
C GLY A 16 7.18 -10.85 -5.31
N TYR A 17 8.29 -11.54 -5.56
CA TYR A 17 8.64 -12.06 -6.88
C TYR A 17 9.01 -13.54 -6.81
N ASP A 18 8.68 -14.29 -7.86
CA ASP A 18 9.11 -15.69 -8.01
C ASP A 18 10.63 -15.77 -8.08
N THR A 19 11.23 -16.65 -7.28
CA THR A 19 12.66 -16.93 -7.35
C THR A 19 13.01 -17.48 -8.71
N LYS A 20 13.88 -16.80 -9.44
CA LYS A 20 14.35 -17.22 -10.77
C LYS A 20 15.75 -17.81 -10.66
N PHE A 21 15.88 -19.06 -11.12
CA PHE A 21 17.17 -19.72 -11.23
C PHE A 21 17.76 -19.52 -12.63
N ILE A 22 19.03 -19.12 -12.70
CA ILE A 22 19.75 -18.88 -13.94
C ILE A 22 20.95 -19.82 -13.96
N ASP A 23 21.08 -20.60 -15.03
CA ASP A 23 22.22 -21.45 -15.22
C ASP A 23 23.44 -20.62 -15.65
N LEU A 24 24.51 -20.69 -14.85
CA LEU A 24 25.78 -20.03 -15.12
C LEU A 24 26.69 -20.97 -15.92
N LYS A 25 27.20 -20.50 -17.05
CA LYS A 25 28.19 -21.27 -17.83
C LYS A 25 29.58 -21.04 -17.24
N PRO A 26 30.29 -22.10 -16.80
CA PRO A 26 31.64 -21.95 -16.31
C PRO A 26 32.55 -21.34 -17.39
N GLY A 27 33.37 -20.38 -17.00
CA GLY A 27 34.38 -19.76 -17.88
C GLY A 27 33.89 -18.67 -18.83
N LYS A 28 32.59 -18.32 -18.84
CA LYS A 28 32.10 -17.11 -19.52
C LYS A 28 31.94 -15.95 -18.53
N LYS A 29 32.40 -14.76 -18.94
CA LYS A 29 32.03 -13.53 -18.23
C LYS A 29 30.52 -13.35 -18.35
N ASN A 30 29.83 -13.37 -17.21
CA ASN A 30 28.41 -13.06 -17.12
C ASN A 30 28.28 -11.58 -16.74
N ASP A 31 28.77 -10.69 -17.61
CA ASP A 31 28.67 -9.25 -17.44
C ASP A 31 27.26 -8.83 -17.89
N ASN A 32 26.59 -7.97 -17.12
CA ASN A 32 25.26 -7.40 -17.38
C ASN A 32 24.12 -8.43 -17.46
N LEU A 33 24.02 -9.33 -16.48
CA LEU A 33 22.84 -10.17 -16.31
C LEU A 33 21.65 -9.32 -15.82
N GLU A 34 20.77 -8.97 -16.74
CA GLU A 34 19.46 -8.41 -16.41
C GLU A 34 18.50 -9.57 -16.08
N VAL A 35 18.00 -9.59 -14.86
CA VAL A 35 17.10 -10.64 -14.38
C VAL A 35 15.73 -10.03 -14.12
N LEU A 36 14.83 -10.18 -15.08
CA LEU A 36 13.43 -9.85 -14.90
C LEU A 36 12.78 -10.92 -14.03
N LEU A 37 12.43 -10.55 -12.79
CA LEU A 37 11.64 -11.37 -11.89
C LEU A 37 10.17 -11.18 -12.24
N LYS A 38 9.40 -12.25 -12.21
CA LYS A 38 7.95 -12.17 -12.31
C LYS A 38 7.42 -11.84 -10.92
N PRO A 39 6.53 -10.84 -10.77
CA PRO A 39 5.81 -10.68 -9.52
C PRO A 39 5.19 -12.04 -9.19
N THR A 40 5.46 -12.54 -8.01
CA THR A 40 4.63 -13.61 -7.47
C THR A 40 3.26 -12.96 -7.39
N ALA A 41 2.33 -13.34 -8.27
CA ALA A 41 0.94 -13.16 -7.96
C ALA A 41 0.73 -14.01 -6.71
N PHE A 42 0.96 -13.42 -5.53
CA PHE A 42 0.35 -13.90 -4.34
C PHE A 42 -1.15 -13.69 -4.57
N GLU A 43 -1.78 -14.60 -5.34
CA GLU A 43 -3.06 -15.06 -4.89
C GLU A 43 -2.77 -15.57 -3.47
N ILE A 44 -2.85 -14.66 -2.52
CA ILE A 44 -3.39 -15.03 -1.25
C ILE A 44 -4.86 -15.30 -1.60
N SER A 45 -5.09 -16.37 -2.37
CA SER A 45 -6.29 -17.14 -2.21
C SER A 45 -6.43 -17.16 -0.71
N GLU A 46 -7.47 -16.48 -0.20
CA GLU A 46 -7.95 -16.53 1.17
C GLU A 46 -7.12 -17.55 1.94
N VAL A 47 -6.36 -17.16 3.00
CA VAL A 47 -5.53 -18.13 3.73
C VAL A 47 -6.50 -19.19 4.19
N VAL A 48 -6.85 -20.07 3.25
CA VAL A 48 -7.60 -21.28 3.54
C VAL A 48 -6.57 -22.17 4.17
N VAL A 49 -6.21 -21.83 5.41
CA VAL A 49 -5.68 -22.80 6.34
C VAL A 49 -6.82 -23.83 6.44
N LYS A 50 -6.79 -24.83 5.54
CA LYS A 50 -7.54 -26.06 5.76
C LYS A 50 -6.76 -26.81 6.83
N PRO A 51 -7.08 -26.66 8.12
CA PRO A 51 -6.43 -27.47 9.12
C PRO A 51 -6.78 -28.92 8.75
N LYS A 52 -5.80 -29.79 8.73
CA LYS A 52 -6.06 -31.21 8.94
C LYS A 52 -6.99 -31.26 10.15
N ARG A 53 -8.15 -31.78 10.02
CA ARG A 53 -9.33 -31.93 10.91
C ARG A 53 -9.14 -31.87 12.45
N GLU A 54 -8.02 -31.36 12.95
CA GLU A 54 -7.74 -31.17 14.37
C GLU A 54 -8.38 -29.87 14.85
N LYS A 55 -9.14 -29.95 15.93
CA LYS A 55 -9.77 -28.80 16.56
C LYS A 55 -8.66 -27.86 17.06
N TYR A 56 -8.69 -26.58 16.65
CA TYR A 56 -7.75 -25.57 17.12
C TYR A 56 -7.77 -25.48 18.65
N THR A 57 -6.61 -25.57 19.27
CA THR A 57 -6.43 -25.39 20.72
C THR A 57 -5.51 -24.18 20.96
N ARG A 58 -5.80 -23.43 22.00
CA ARG A 58 -4.93 -22.32 22.46
C ARG A 58 -3.90 -22.78 23.46
N LYS A 59 -4.27 -23.84 24.23
CA LYS A 59 -3.38 -24.40 25.26
C LYS A 59 -2.27 -25.19 24.57
N ASP A 60 -1.06 -24.99 25.04
CA ASP A 60 0.15 -25.66 24.56
C ASP A 60 0.41 -25.48 23.06
N ASN A 61 -0.04 -24.33 22.49
CA ASN A 61 0.12 -24.01 21.10
C ASN A 61 1.34 -23.10 20.88
N PRO A 62 2.39 -23.56 20.17
CA PRO A 62 3.61 -22.77 19.95
C PRO A 62 3.37 -21.44 19.27
N ALA A 63 2.37 -21.34 18.35
CA ALA A 63 2.03 -20.09 17.69
C ALA A 63 1.43 -19.07 18.68
N VAL A 64 0.62 -19.55 19.64
CA VAL A 64 0.06 -18.69 20.69
C VAL A 64 1.15 -18.23 21.66
N GLU A 65 2.07 -19.10 22.02
CA GLU A 65 3.21 -18.72 22.88
C GLU A 65 4.13 -17.71 22.18
N LEU A 66 4.36 -17.85 20.87
CA LEU A 66 5.14 -16.89 20.09
C LEU A 66 4.45 -15.52 20.07
N ILE A 67 3.16 -15.45 19.74
CA ILE A 67 2.48 -14.15 19.67
C ILE A 67 2.38 -13.45 21.03
N LYS A 68 2.28 -14.20 22.14
CA LYS A 68 2.35 -13.62 23.49
C LYS A 68 3.72 -12.94 23.73
N LYS A 69 4.82 -13.54 23.27
CA LYS A 69 6.17 -12.96 23.37
C LYS A 69 6.25 -11.67 22.53
N VAL A 70 5.75 -11.69 21.30
CA VAL A 70 5.68 -10.49 20.45
C VAL A 70 4.90 -9.36 21.14
N ILE A 71 3.74 -9.68 21.71
CA ILE A 71 2.91 -8.70 22.43
C ILE A 71 3.62 -8.16 23.68
N ALA A 72 4.35 -9.01 24.40
CA ALA A 72 5.11 -8.58 25.58
C ALA A 72 6.22 -7.58 25.20
N HIS A 73 6.89 -7.79 24.06
CA HIS A 73 8.00 -6.93 23.59
C HIS A 73 7.54 -5.80 22.65
N LYS A 74 6.24 -5.65 22.35
CA LYS A 74 5.78 -4.68 21.36
C LYS A 74 6.10 -3.23 21.72
N ASN A 75 6.19 -2.90 23.02
CA ASN A 75 6.54 -1.55 23.45
C ASN A 75 8.03 -1.25 23.26
N ASP A 76 8.88 -2.27 23.24
CA ASP A 76 10.30 -2.13 22.97
C ASP A 76 10.56 -1.98 21.45
N ASN A 77 9.67 -2.58 20.64
CA ASN A 77 9.78 -2.66 19.19
C ASN A 77 8.92 -1.62 18.44
N ARG A 78 8.29 -0.68 19.12
CA ARG A 78 7.50 0.39 18.49
C ARG A 78 8.19 1.75 18.63
N ILE A 79 8.20 2.51 17.53
CA ILE A 79 8.86 3.82 17.50
C ILE A 79 8.20 4.84 18.45
N GLU A 80 6.87 4.74 18.68
CA GLU A 80 6.14 5.65 19.56
C GLU A 80 6.49 5.46 21.05
N ALA A 81 7.36 4.52 21.39
CA ALA A 81 8.00 4.46 22.70
C ALA A 81 8.99 5.61 22.92
N LYS A 82 9.60 6.12 21.84
CA LYS A 82 10.50 7.28 21.87
C LYS A 82 9.74 8.54 22.29
N PRO A 83 10.39 9.51 22.98
CA PRO A 83 9.76 10.76 23.39
C PRO A 83 9.26 11.58 22.19
N GLU A 84 10.08 11.67 21.15
CA GLU A 84 9.79 12.36 19.89
C GLU A 84 10.64 11.80 18.76
N TYR A 85 10.17 11.99 17.54
CA TYR A 85 10.93 11.71 16.32
C TYR A 85 10.41 12.51 15.14
N GLN A 86 11.26 12.61 14.14
CA GLN A 86 10.97 13.12 12.81
C GLN A 86 11.32 12.05 11.79
N THR A 87 10.56 11.96 10.69
CA THR A 87 10.89 11.14 9.53
C THR A 87 10.43 11.81 8.25
N GLU A 88 11.16 11.60 7.17
CA GLU A 88 10.72 11.97 5.84
C GLU A 88 9.77 10.91 5.29
N VAL A 89 8.66 11.32 4.70
CA VAL A 89 7.66 10.43 4.13
C VAL A 89 7.45 10.79 2.67
N TYR A 90 7.83 9.88 1.78
CA TYR A 90 7.41 9.91 0.39
C TYR A 90 6.13 9.09 0.25
N GLU A 91 5.11 9.68 -0.33
CA GLU A 91 3.83 9.04 -0.58
C GLU A 91 3.48 9.09 -2.07
N LYS A 92 3.08 7.95 -2.63
CA LYS A 92 2.56 7.84 -3.99
C LYS A 92 1.21 7.12 -3.96
N LEU A 93 0.17 7.76 -4.51
CA LEU A 93 -1.15 7.19 -4.70
C LEU A 93 -1.45 7.08 -6.19
N SER A 94 -1.63 5.86 -6.67
CA SER A 94 -2.01 5.55 -8.05
C SER A 94 -3.46 5.08 -8.09
N LEU A 95 -4.28 5.71 -8.93
CA LEU A 95 -5.66 5.32 -9.19
C LEU A 95 -5.76 4.72 -10.59
N SER A 96 -6.43 3.57 -10.70
CA SER A 96 -6.56 2.84 -11.96
C SER A 96 -7.97 2.28 -12.13
N LEU A 97 -8.41 2.13 -13.37
CA LEU A 97 -9.58 1.35 -13.72
C LEU A 97 -9.19 -0.13 -13.63
N ASP A 98 -9.86 -0.92 -12.77
CA ASP A 98 -9.58 -2.35 -12.60
C ASP A 98 -10.28 -3.19 -13.67
N ASN A 99 -9.67 -4.33 -14.01
CA ASN A 99 -10.19 -5.26 -15.02
C ASN A 99 -10.54 -4.56 -16.35
N PHE A 100 -9.70 -3.59 -16.74
CA PHE A 100 -9.93 -2.77 -17.92
C PHE A 100 -9.53 -3.54 -19.17
N ASN A 101 -10.48 -4.26 -19.75
CA ASN A 101 -10.30 -5.00 -21.01
C ASN A 101 -11.33 -4.54 -22.06
N PRO A 102 -11.19 -3.32 -22.60
CA PRO A 102 -12.14 -2.80 -23.55
C PRO A 102 -12.07 -3.56 -24.88
N ASN A 103 -13.22 -4.02 -25.37
CA ASN A 103 -13.31 -4.59 -26.71
C ASN A 103 -13.29 -3.45 -27.75
N LEU A 104 -12.09 -2.95 -28.02
CA LEU A 104 -11.86 -1.77 -28.88
C LEU A 104 -12.10 -2.06 -30.37
N ASP A 105 -12.32 -3.32 -30.74
CA ASP A 105 -12.52 -3.75 -32.13
C ASP A 105 -14.00 -3.77 -32.55
N LYS A 106 -14.93 -3.78 -31.60
CA LYS A 106 -16.38 -3.87 -31.86
C LYS A 106 -17.00 -2.67 -32.58
N ASN A 107 -16.39 -1.49 -32.48
CA ASN A 107 -16.99 -0.27 -33.00
C ASN A 107 -15.93 0.62 -33.65
N LYS A 108 -16.26 1.27 -34.78
CA LYS A 108 -15.38 2.24 -35.46
C LYS A 108 -14.91 3.38 -34.53
N PHE A 109 -15.75 3.79 -33.60
CA PHE A 109 -15.45 4.78 -32.60
C PHE A 109 -14.37 4.28 -31.61
N LEU A 110 -14.55 3.06 -31.07
CA LEU A 110 -13.62 2.47 -30.10
C LEU A 110 -12.26 2.12 -30.72
N LYS A 111 -12.21 1.88 -32.05
CA LYS A 111 -10.95 1.64 -32.76
C LYS A 111 -9.95 2.80 -32.63
N LYS A 112 -10.43 4.02 -32.44
CA LYS A 112 -9.58 5.21 -32.24
C LYS A 112 -8.80 5.18 -30.92
N PHE A 113 -9.19 4.33 -29.99
CA PHE A 113 -8.59 4.18 -28.67
C PHE A 113 -7.71 2.94 -28.56
N LYS A 114 -7.37 2.26 -29.66
CA LYS A 114 -6.53 1.05 -29.63
C LYS A 114 -5.17 1.26 -28.94
N PHE A 115 -4.64 2.48 -29.02
CA PHE A 115 -3.38 2.82 -28.37
C PHE A 115 -3.43 2.64 -26.85
N ILE A 116 -4.61 2.70 -26.20
CA ILE A 116 -4.77 2.49 -24.75
C ILE A 116 -4.20 1.12 -24.32
N LYS A 117 -4.23 0.11 -25.19
CA LYS A 117 -3.67 -1.21 -24.90
C LYS A 117 -2.18 -1.16 -24.53
N ASN A 118 -1.44 -0.17 -25.04
CA ASN A 118 -0.01 0.00 -24.75
C ASN A 118 0.25 0.57 -23.32
N TYR A 119 -0.81 1.08 -22.69
CA TYR A 119 -0.75 1.70 -21.35
C TYR A 119 -1.37 0.84 -20.27
N LEU A 120 -1.81 -0.37 -20.61
CA LEU A 120 -2.31 -1.32 -19.62
C LEU A 120 -1.15 -1.86 -18.79
N ASP A 121 -1.39 -1.93 -17.51
CA ASP A 121 -0.55 -2.61 -16.53
C ASP A 121 -1.31 -3.79 -15.92
N THR A 122 -0.67 -4.51 -15.01
CA THR A 122 -1.28 -5.64 -14.32
C THR A 122 -1.45 -5.29 -12.84
N SER A 123 -2.64 -5.50 -12.33
CA SER A 123 -2.93 -5.32 -10.91
C SER A 123 -2.14 -6.31 -10.07
N GLU A 124 -1.36 -5.82 -9.12
CA GLU A 124 -0.67 -6.63 -8.11
C GLU A 124 -1.64 -7.33 -7.15
N PHE A 125 -2.90 -6.92 -7.18
CA PHE A 125 -3.94 -7.42 -6.29
C PHE A 125 -4.66 -8.65 -6.83
N ASN A 126 -4.92 -8.69 -8.15
CA ASN A 126 -5.74 -9.73 -8.76
C ASN A 126 -5.22 -10.22 -10.12
N GLY A 127 -4.05 -9.75 -10.57
CA GLY A 127 -3.43 -10.13 -11.84
C GLY A 127 -4.19 -9.65 -13.09
N LYS A 128 -5.25 -8.85 -12.93
CA LYS A 128 -6.06 -8.37 -14.06
C LYS A 128 -5.48 -7.11 -14.70
N PRO A 129 -5.81 -6.81 -15.96
CA PRO A 129 -5.38 -5.57 -16.60
C PRO A 129 -5.96 -4.36 -15.89
N ILE A 130 -5.12 -3.36 -15.65
CA ILE A 130 -5.51 -2.06 -15.11
C ILE A 130 -5.07 -0.95 -16.05
N LEU A 131 -5.82 0.15 -16.03
CA LEU A 131 -5.43 1.39 -16.70
C LEU A 131 -5.27 2.48 -15.67
N THR A 132 -4.02 2.89 -15.42
CA THR A 132 -3.73 4.00 -14.50
C THR A 132 -4.24 5.30 -15.11
N VAL A 133 -5.03 6.04 -14.32
CA VAL A 133 -5.67 7.30 -14.73
C VAL A 133 -5.20 8.49 -13.90
N SER A 134 -4.60 8.25 -12.75
CA SER A 134 -4.07 9.29 -11.87
C SER A 134 -2.90 8.78 -11.05
N VAL A 135 -1.89 9.63 -10.86
CA VAL A 135 -0.78 9.44 -9.93
C VAL A 135 -0.57 10.72 -9.15
N ARG A 136 -0.63 10.61 -7.83
CA ARG A 136 -0.35 11.69 -6.89
C ARG A 136 0.91 11.36 -6.10
N GLU A 137 1.77 12.34 -5.91
CA GLU A 137 3.01 12.20 -5.15
C GLU A 137 3.09 13.31 -4.12
N ASN A 138 3.49 12.98 -2.91
CA ASN A 138 3.78 13.91 -1.83
C ASN A 138 5.14 13.57 -1.22
N LEU A 139 5.89 14.61 -0.84
CA LEU A 139 7.08 14.49 0.00
C LEU A 139 6.88 15.40 1.20
N SER A 140 6.94 14.82 2.38
CA SER A 140 6.64 15.52 3.64
C SER A 140 7.60 15.13 4.74
N ASP A 141 7.71 16.01 5.75
CA ASP A 141 8.32 15.69 7.02
C ASP A 141 7.21 15.42 8.03
N PHE A 142 7.25 14.24 8.64
CA PHE A 142 6.35 13.84 9.71
C PHE A 142 7.06 13.96 11.05
N TYR A 143 6.35 14.55 12.03
CA TYR A 143 6.84 14.78 13.39
C TYR A 143 5.88 14.15 14.38
N TYR A 144 6.44 13.42 15.34
CA TYR A 144 5.72 12.83 16.46
C TYR A 144 6.30 13.28 17.78
N ARG A 145 5.43 13.57 18.75
CA ARG A 145 5.79 13.79 20.15
C ARG A 145 4.83 13.02 21.06
N LYS A 146 5.41 12.28 22.00
CA LYS A 146 4.66 11.40 22.91
C LYS A 146 3.90 12.19 23.98
N SER A 147 4.50 13.25 24.54
CA SER A 147 3.91 14.01 25.65
C SER A 147 4.23 15.52 25.57
N PRO A 148 3.22 16.40 25.52
CA PRO A 148 1.83 16.07 25.17
C PRO A 148 1.76 15.45 23.78
N LYS A 149 0.88 14.44 23.59
CA LYS A 149 0.79 13.75 22.31
C LYS A 149 0.44 14.72 21.19
N ALA A 150 1.31 14.78 20.18
CA ALA A 150 1.12 15.62 19.01
C ALA A 150 1.75 14.97 17.77
N GLU A 151 1.08 15.17 16.63
CA GLU A 151 1.54 14.73 15.32
C GLU A 151 1.44 15.93 14.37
N LYS A 152 2.47 16.15 13.56
CA LYS A 152 2.52 17.23 12.57
C LYS A 152 3.09 16.69 11.26
N THR A 153 2.51 17.12 10.15
CA THR A 153 3.01 16.82 8.82
C THR A 153 3.24 18.14 8.07
N ILE A 154 4.45 18.33 7.56
CA ILE A 154 4.82 19.48 6.74
C ILE A 154 5.06 18.98 5.32
N VAL A 155 4.16 19.28 4.38
CA VAL A 155 4.27 18.89 2.98
C VAL A 155 5.21 19.86 2.27
N ARG A 156 6.38 19.35 1.84
CA ARG A 156 7.44 20.12 1.13
C ARG A 156 7.22 20.13 -0.37
N ALA A 157 6.68 19.05 -0.90
CA ALA A 157 6.39 18.93 -2.32
C ALA A 157 5.15 18.09 -2.55
N LYS A 158 4.31 18.49 -3.49
CA LYS A 158 3.20 17.68 -3.98
C LYS A 158 3.06 17.81 -5.48
N ARG A 159 2.70 16.70 -6.13
CA ARG A 159 2.51 16.61 -7.58
C ARG A 159 1.30 15.74 -7.88
N MET A 160 0.58 16.14 -8.91
CA MET A 160 -0.56 15.37 -9.41
C MET A 160 -0.46 15.26 -10.93
N GLN A 161 -0.58 14.05 -11.43
CA GLN A 161 -0.64 13.74 -12.85
C GLN A 161 -1.88 12.89 -13.10
N GLY A 162 -2.66 13.22 -14.13
CA GLY A 162 -3.84 12.44 -14.44
C GLY A 162 -5.06 13.27 -14.81
N ILE A 163 -6.21 12.62 -14.72
CA ILE A 163 -7.53 13.19 -15.02
C ILE A 163 -7.99 14.12 -13.87
N ASP A 164 -7.21 14.26 -12.86
CA ASP A 164 -7.53 14.67 -11.49
C ASP A 164 -7.81 16.15 -11.25
N LYS A 165 -7.73 17.04 -12.23
CA LYS A 165 -8.02 18.47 -11.95
C LYS A 165 -9.42 18.69 -11.42
N THR A 166 -10.32 17.76 -11.65
CA THR A 166 -11.72 17.77 -11.21
C THR A 166 -11.95 17.04 -9.88
N LEU A 167 -11.03 16.21 -9.44
CA LEU A 167 -11.14 15.50 -8.16
C LEU A 167 -10.74 16.35 -6.94
N ASP A 168 -10.06 17.46 -7.16
CA ASP A 168 -9.57 18.36 -6.11
C ASP A 168 -10.67 19.32 -5.57
N ASP A 169 -11.84 19.33 -6.18
CA ASP A 169 -12.95 20.24 -5.82
C ASP A 169 -13.79 19.78 -4.61
N GLY A 170 -13.22 18.96 -3.71
CA GLY A 170 -13.82 18.67 -2.39
C GLY A 170 -15.01 17.71 -2.40
N GLY A 171 -15.14 16.88 -3.42
CA GLY A 171 -16.18 15.85 -3.49
C GLY A 171 -15.99 14.73 -2.48
N GLY A 172 -17.07 14.13 -2.00
CA GLY A 172 -17.11 13.13 -0.93
C GLY A 172 -16.23 11.90 -1.11
N ILE A 173 -15.79 11.56 -2.33
CA ILE A 173 -14.84 10.46 -2.59
C ILE A 173 -13.45 10.80 -2.09
N THR A 174 -13.00 12.06 -2.23
CA THR A 174 -11.65 12.47 -1.80
C THR A 174 -11.47 12.32 -0.28
N SER A 175 -12.46 12.75 0.51
CA SER A 175 -12.42 12.60 1.96
C SER A 175 -12.46 11.13 2.41
N ASN A 176 -13.22 10.30 1.70
CA ASN A 176 -13.27 8.85 1.96
C ASN A 176 -11.95 8.16 1.57
N LEU A 177 -11.29 8.61 0.50
CA LEU A 177 -9.96 8.10 0.12
C LEU A 177 -8.93 8.45 1.18
N GLU A 178 -8.92 9.67 1.72
CA GLU A 178 -8.01 10.08 2.79
C GLU A 178 -8.15 9.21 4.04
N GLU A 179 -9.38 8.84 4.42
CA GLU A 179 -9.63 7.97 5.57
C GLU A 179 -9.14 6.53 5.34
N ILE A 180 -9.31 5.99 4.11
CA ILE A 180 -8.82 4.64 3.76
C ILE A 180 -7.31 4.58 3.73
N PHE A 181 -6.70 5.61 3.16
CA PHE A 181 -5.25 5.68 2.99
C PHE A 181 -4.52 6.31 4.16
N LYS A 182 -5.20 6.47 5.29
CA LYS A 182 -4.54 6.84 6.54
C LYS A 182 -3.57 5.73 6.95
N SER A 183 -2.36 6.12 7.35
CA SER A 183 -1.38 5.15 7.87
C SER A 183 -1.92 4.48 9.12
N ILE A 184 -1.70 3.19 9.23
CA ILE A 184 -2.14 2.40 10.38
C ILE A 184 -0.96 2.06 11.28
N ASN A 185 -1.23 1.91 12.57
CA ASN A 185 -0.26 1.38 13.52
C ASN A 185 -0.68 -0.03 13.95
N ILE A 186 0.09 -1.04 13.49
CA ILE A 186 -0.17 -2.45 13.81
C ILE A 186 -0.05 -2.73 15.31
N PHE A 187 0.73 -1.91 16.04
CA PHE A 187 0.96 -2.06 17.48
C PHE A 187 -0.20 -1.51 18.32
N ASP A 188 -1.15 -0.78 17.75
CA ASP A 188 -2.35 -0.37 18.46
C ASP A 188 -3.29 -1.55 18.71
N ASN A 189 -4.14 -1.47 19.73
CA ASN A 189 -5.06 -2.56 20.03
C ASN A 189 -6.20 -2.66 19.02
N ASN A 190 -6.58 -1.54 18.41
CA ASN A 190 -7.61 -1.45 17.39
C ASN A 190 -7.11 -0.56 16.25
N ILE A 191 -7.35 -1.00 15.04
CA ILE A 191 -6.98 -0.31 13.81
C ILE A 191 -8.27 0.24 13.18
N PRO A 192 -8.43 1.56 13.07
CA PRO A 192 -9.58 2.15 12.39
C PRO A 192 -9.44 1.94 10.88
N ILE A 193 -10.46 1.37 10.25
CA ILE A 193 -10.60 1.27 8.80
C ILE A 193 -11.98 1.81 8.45
N LEU A 194 -12.03 2.94 7.78
CA LEU A 194 -13.28 3.69 7.56
C LEU A 194 -14.00 3.96 8.89
N LEU A 195 -15.28 3.65 8.96
CA LEU A 195 -16.10 3.78 10.16
C LEU A 195 -16.00 2.60 11.12
N ASN A 196 -15.21 1.57 10.79
CA ASN A 196 -15.10 0.34 11.56
C ASN A 196 -13.79 0.27 12.33
N ARG A 197 -13.80 -0.47 13.44
CA ARG A 197 -12.60 -0.74 14.24
C ARG A 197 -12.27 -2.22 14.16
N PHE A 198 -11.13 -2.51 13.53
CA PHE A 198 -10.60 -3.85 13.44
C PHE A 198 -9.70 -4.14 14.64
N VAL A 199 -9.85 -5.30 15.24
CA VAL A 199 -8.93 -5.74 16.30
C VAL A 199 -7.57 -6.03 15.69
N SER A 200 -6.49 -5.45 16.24
CA SER A 200 -5.14 -5.76 15.79
C SER A 200 -4.75 -7.20 16.14
N PRO A 201 -4.02 -7.92 15.28
CA PRO A 201 -3.42 -9.21 15.63
C PRO A 201 -2.36 -9.09 16.74
N LEU A 202 -1.92 -7.86 17.08
CA LEU A 202 -1.03 -7.56 18.20
C LEU A 202 -1.76 -6.89 19.38
N SER A 203 -3.10 -6.96 19.43
CA SER A 203 -3.87 -6.40 20.54
C SER A 203 -3.45 -7.03 21.86
N SER A 204 -3.08 -6.20 22.83
CA SER A 204 -2.60 -6.67 24.15
C SER A 204 -3.66 -7.43 24.94
N THR A 205 -4.93 -7.16 24.69
CA THR A 205 -6.05 -7.72 25.46
C THR A 205 -6.85 -8.79 24.69
N LEU A 206 -6.93 -8.66 23.37
CA LEU A 206 -7.87 -9.48 22.59
C LEU A 206 -7.17 -10.44 21.61
N ALA A 207 -5.92 -10.21 21.24
CA ALA A 207 -5.27 -10.95 20.15
C ALA A 207 -5.43 -12.47 20.25
N THR A 208 -5.05 -13.07 21.38
CA THR A 208 -5.07 -14.53 21.53
C THR A 208 -6.48 -15.13 21.67
N THR A 209 -7.50 -14.33 21.99
CA THR A 209 -8.90 -14.78 22.04
C THR A 209 -9.65 -14.53 20.74
N TYR A 210 -9.24 -13.48 20.03
CA TYR A 210 -9.88 -13.01 18.81
C TYR A 210 -9.37 -13.70 17.56
N TYR A 211 -8.10 -14.16 17.58
CA TYR A 211 -7.43 -14.79 16.45
C TYR A 211 -6.99 -16.23 16.74
N HIS A 212 -6.95 -17.02 15.68
CA HIS A 212 -6.23 -18.29 15.61
C HIS A 212 -4.89 -18.03 14.91
N TYR A 213 -3.80 -18.52 15.50
CA TYR A 213 -2.43 -18.35 14.99
C TYR A 213 -1.84 -19.69 14.58
N TYR A 214 -1.05 -19.70 13.49
CA TYR A 214 -0.43 -20.89 12.92
C TYR A 214 0.99 -20.56 12.48
N ILE A 215 1.98 -21.31 12.97
CA ILE A 215 3.34 -21.25 12.43
C ILE A 215 3.32 -21.96 11.09
N MET A 216 3.70 -21.25 10.02
CA MET A 216 3.72 -21.78 8.67
C MET A 216 5.10 -22.26 8.28
N ASP A 217 6.13 -21.43 8.49
CA ASP A 217 7.50 -21.71 8.12
C ASP A 217 8.47 -20.82 8.90
N THR A 218 9.76 -21.05 8.66
CA THR A 218 10.85 -20.17 9.07
C THR A 218 11.69 -19.85 7.85
N LEU A 219 11.84 -18.56 7.55
CA LEU A 219 12.48 -18.07 6.32
C LEU A 219 13.31 -16.81 6.58
N ASP A 220 14.15 -16.46 5.62
CA ASP A 220 14.89 -15.21 5.63
C ASP A 220 14.04 -14.11 5.02
N VAL A 221 13.95 -12.97 5.71
CA VAL A 221 13.26 -11.76 5.24
C VAL A 221 14.22 -10.59 5.30
N GLY A 222 14.81 -10.24 4.16
CA GLY A 222 15.74 -9.12 4.06
C GLY A 222 16.99 -9.26 4.94
N GLY A 223 17.51 -10.49 5.10
CA GLY A 223 18.69 -10.82 5.90
C GLY A 223 18.37 -11.20 7.36
N ASP A 224 17.14 -11.05 7.81
CA ASP A 224 16.69 -11.44 9.15
C ASP A 224 15.97 -12.79 9.11
N LYS A 225 16.37 -13.73 9.95
CA LYS A 225 15.69 -15.01 10.11
C LYS A 225 14.37 -14.81 10.86
N CYS A 226 13.25 -15.15 10.20
CA CYS A 226 11.92 -14.88 10.73
C CYS A 226 11.03 -16.13 10.76
N VAL A 227 10.12 -16.18 11.71
CA VAL A 227 8.98 -17.11 11.70
C VAL A 227 7.85 -16.47 10.91
N ASP A 228 7.32 -17.19 9.92
CA ASP A 228 6.07 -16.86 9.22
C ASP A 228 4.88 -17.34 10.07
N LEU A 229 4.19 -16.39 10.70
CA LEU A 229 3.04 -16.63 11.56
C LEU A 229 1.76 -16.18 10.87
N ALA A 230 0.94 -17.12 10.39
CA ALA A 230 -0.38 -16.82 9.85
C ALA A 230 -1.39 -16.59 10.98
N PHE A 231 -2.38 -15.72 10.73
CA PHE A 231 -3.48 -15.48 11.65
C PHE A 231 -4.81 -15.29 10.90
N VAL A 232 -5.90 -15.73 11.53
CA VAL A 232 -7.27 -15.59 11.04
C VAL A 232 -8.19 -15.29 12.21
N PRO A 233 -9.26 -14.48 12.05
CA PRO A 233 -10.26 -14.30 13.11
C PRO A 233 -10.89 -15.64 13.52
N ALA A 234 -11.10 -15.83 14.81
CA ALA A 234 -11.78 -17.04 15.34
C ALA A 234 -13.24 -17.09 14.88
N ASN A 235 -13.85 -15.93 14.63
CA ASN A 235 -15.16 -15.78 14.00
C ASN A 235 -15.00 -14.97 12.71
N SER A 236 -15.38 -15.57 11.57
CA SER A 236 -15.22 -14.98 10.23
C SER A 236 -16.08 -13.73 9.98
N GLU A 237 -17.10 -13.47 10.81
CA GLU A 237 -17.96 -12.28 10.72
C GLU A 237 -17.48 -11.12 11.59
N SER A 238 -16.36 -11.31 12.31
CA SER A 238 -15.81 -10.29 13.19
C SER A 238 -14.90 -9.32 12.42
N TYR A 239 -14.90 -8.04 12.81
CA TYR A 239 -13.97 -7.02 12.28
C TYR A 239 -12.53 -7.32 12.70
N GLY A 240 -11.91 -8.23 12.02
CA GLY A 240 -10.53 -8.65 12.17
C GLY A 240 -9.90 -8.88 10.80
N PHE A 241 -8.58 -8.92 10.76
CA PHE A 241 -7.83 -9.19 9.54
C PHE A 241 -7.50 -10.68 9.41
N THR A 242 -7.34 -11.15 8.20
CA THR A 242 -6.56 -12.34 7.89
C THR A 242 -5.19 -11.91 7.44
N GLY A 243 -4.13 -12.67 7.74
CA GLY A 243 -2.82 -12.24 7.27
C GLY A 243 -1.65 -13.04 7.83
N ARG A 244 -0.47 -12.40 7.78
CA ARG A 244 0.79 -12.96 8.24
C ARG A 244 1.63 -11.93 8.99
N LEU A 245 2.35 -12.40 9.98
CA LEU A 245 3.40 -11.67 10.70
C LEU A 245 4.71 -12.40 10.50
N TYR A 246 5.75 -11.69 10.08
CA TYR A 246 7.11 -12.19 10.01
C TYR A 246 7.87 -11.69 11.23
N ILE A 247 8.19 -12.60 12.15
CA ILE A 247 8.70 -12.30 13.50
C ILE A 247 10.14 -12.71 13.58
N THR A 248 11.03 -11.80 13.98
CA THR A 248 12.47 -12.08 14.11
C THR A 248 12.77 -13.14 15.17
N LEU A 249 13.81 -13.95 14.91
CA LEU A 249 14.29 -15.01 15.81
C LEU A 249 15.54 -14.60 16.62
N ASP A 250 15.83 -13.32 16.68
CA ASP A 250 16.99 -12.76 17.40
C ASP A 250 16.77 -12.58 18.92
N GLY A 251 15.61 -12.98 19.43
CA GLY A 251 15.19 -12.81 20.82
C GLY A 251 14.44 -11.53 21.11
N ASN A 252 14.39 -10.57 20.18
CA ASN A 252 13.63 -9.32 20.31
C ASN A 252 12.17 -9.49 19.96
N TYR A 253 11.80 -10.56 19.24
CA TYR A 253 10.46 -10.85 18.78
C TYR A 253 9.84 -9.67 18.02
N ALA A 254 10.65 -8.95 17.25
CA ALA A 254 10.20 -7.82 16.46
C ALA A 254 9.39 -8.28 15.24
N VAL A 255 8.45 -7.44 14.82
CA VAL A 255 7.72 -7.66 13.57
C VAL A 255 8.54 -7.04 12.44
N LYS A 256 9.08 -7.88 11.55
CA LYS A 256 9.85 -7.46 10.37
C LYS A 256 8.93 -7.05 9.22
N LYS A 257 7.84 -7.81 9.03
CA LYS A 257 6.84 -7.56 7.99
C LYS A 257 5.47 -8.01 8.46
N VAL A 258 4.45 -7.33 8.00
CA VAL A 258 3.04 -7.69 8.23
C VAL A 258 2.25 -7.60 6.94
N LEU A 259 1.36 -8.57 6.74
CA LEU A 259 0.36 -8.60 5.68
C LEU A 259 -1.03 -8.65 6.33
N LEU A 260 -1.86 -7.67 6.05
CA LEU A 260 -3.25 -7.59 6.52
C LEU A 260 -4.19 -7.63 5.34
N ASN A 261 -5.18 -8.51 5.36
CA ASN A 261 -6.26 -8.55 4.38
C ASN A 261 -7.60 -8.45 5.09
N THR A 262 -8.55 -7.74 4.51
CA THR A 262 -9.93 -7.80 4.99
C THR A 262 -10.57 -9.12 4.56
N PRO A 263 -11.24 -9.85 5.47
CA PRO A 263 -11.97 -11.07 5.11
C PRO A 263 -13.10 -10.76 4.11
N ALA A 264 -13.37 -11.71 3.20
CA ALA A 264 -14.40 -11.55 2.17
C ALA A 264 -15.82 -11.39 2.72
N ASN A 265 -16.08 -11.86 3.95
CA ASN A 265 -17.40 -11.81 4.59
C ASN A 265 -17.70 -10.46 5.26
N ILE A 266 -16.72 -9.57 5.36
CA ILE A 266 -16.87 -8.27 6.01
C ILE A 266 -17.36 -7.26 4.99
N ASN A 267 -18.49 -6.63 5.27
CA ASN A 267 -19.01 -5.54 4.46
C ASN A 267 -18.32 -4.21 4.86
N LEU A 268 -17.53 -3.65 3.96
CA LEU A 268 -16.91 -2.34 4.08
C LEU A 268 -17.55 -1.32 3.13
N ASN A 269 -18.87 -1.38 2.97
CA ASN A 269 -19.65 -0.51 2.07
C ASN A 269 -19.16 -0.64 0.62
N TRP A 270 -18.52 0.40 0.10
CA TRP A 270 -18.04 0.49 -1.28
C TRP A 270 -16.63 -0.11 -1.51
N VAL A 271 -15.96 -0.57 -0.45
CA VAL A 271 -14.66 -1.27 -0.54
C VAL A 271 -14.91 -2.77 -0.71
N ASP A 272 -14.47 -3.33 -1.84
CA ASP A 272 -14.53 -4.77 -2.10
C ASP A 272 -13.44 -5.53 -1.34
N LYS A 273 -12.21 -5.05 -1.47
CA LYS A 273 -11.03 -5.67 -0.85
C LYS A 273 -10.05 -4.60 -0.42
N LEU A 274 -9.42 -4.84 0.72
CA LEU A 274 -8.32 -4.03 1.25
C LEU A 274 -7.19 -4.95 1.67
N ARG A 275 -5.97 -4.63 1.24
CA ARG A 275 -4.72 -5.25 1.69
C ARG A 275 -3.74 -4.17 2.12
N ILE A 276 -3.11 -4.38 3.26
CA ILE A 276 -2.07 -3.51 3.80
C ILE A 276 -0.83 -4.36 4.04
N GLU A 277 0.29 -3.88 3.59
CA GLU A 277 1.60 -4.48 3.79
C GLU A 277 2.50 -3.46 4.46
N GLN A 278 3.14 -3.82 5.57
CA GLN A 278 4.12 -2.98 6.24
C GLN A 278 5.43 -3.74 6.38
N GLU A 279 6.53 -3.07 6.09
CA GLU A 279 7.88 -3.57 6.30
C GLU A 279 8.60 -2.66 7.28
N PHE A 280 9.32 -3.27 8.22
CA PHE A 280 10.06 -2.57 9.26
C PHE A 280 11.56 -2.82 9.09
N LYS A 281 12.36 -1.80 9.40
CA LYS A 281 13.82 -1.90 9.44
C LYS A 281 14.34 -1.60 10.84
N GLN A 282 15.47 -2.23 11.18
CA GLN A 282 16.17 -1.92 12.42
C GLN A 282 17.20 -0.82 12.15
N MET A 283 17.16 0.22 12.96
CA MET A 283 18.14 1.30 12.94
C MET A 283 19.43 0.88 13.64
N PRO A 284 20.57 1.58 13.43
CA PRO A 284 21.84 1.26 14.10
C PRO A 284 21.78 1.27 15.63
N ASP A 285 20.85 2.02 16.23
CA ASP A 285 20.59 2.05 17.67
C ASP A 285 19.63 0.94 18.14
N SER A 286 19.40 -0.05 17.29
CA SER A 286 18.47 -1.17 17.50
C SER A 286 16.99 -0.80 17.56
N THR A 287 16.59 0.43 17.27
CA THR A 287 15.18 0.84 17.18
C THR A 287 14.56 0.28 15.91
N TRP A 288 13.40 -0.34 16.03
CA TRP A 288 12.59 -0.75 14.88
C TRP A 288 11.70 0.41 14.41
N VAL A 289 11.74 0.68 13.11
CA VAL A 289 10.97 1.75 12.46
C VAL A 289 10.26 1.21 11.23
N LEU A 290 9.15 1.83 10.87
CA LEU A 290 8.45 1.54 9.61
C LEU A 290 9.35 2.00 8.44
N ASP A 291 9.57 1.12 7.48
CA ASP A 291 10.35 1.39 6.28
C ASP A 291 9.46 1.68 5.09
N GLN A 292 8.47 0.81 4.88
CA GLN A 292 7.55 0.92 3.77
C GLN A 292 6.14 0.46 4.16
N GLU A 293 5.14 1.12 3.61
CA GLU A 293 3.74 0.72 3.69
C GLU A 293 3.13 0.73 2.29
N ASN A 294 2.46 -0.37 1.93
CA ASN A 294 1.66 -0.48 0.73
C ASN A 294 0.20 -0.75 1.12
N THR A 295 -0.71 0.04 0.58
CA THR A 295 -2.15 -0.15 0.77
C THR A 295 -2.80 -0.31 -0.60
N PHE A 296 -3.43 -1.45 -0.81
CA PHE A 296 -4.14 -1.81 -2.04
C PHE A 296 -5.63 -1.88 -1.75
N VAL A 297 -6.42 -1.24 -2.58
CA VAL A 297 -7.88 -1.18 -2.39
C VAL A 297 -8.60 -1.36 -3.72
N ASN A 298 -9.60 -2.23 -3.75
CA ASN A 298 -10.57 -2.30 -4.82
C ASN A 298 -11.89 -1.69 -4.37
N PHE A 299 -12.42 -0.79 -5.19
CA PHE A 299 -13.67 -0.09 -4.91
C PHE A 299 -14.75 -0.46 -5.92
N TYR A 300 -15.97 -0.61 -5.40
CA TYR A 300 -17.17 -0.59 -6.24
C TYR A 300 -17.66 0.86 -6.37
N VAL A 301 -17.63 1.42 -7.56
CA VAL A 301 -18.29 2.69 -7.81
C VAL A 301 -19.82 2.49 -7.93
N VAL A 302 -20.22 1.46 -8.68
CA VAL A 302 -21.60 0.96 -8.77
C VAL A 302 -21.52 -0.55 -8.90
N LYS A 303 -22.35 -1.29 -8.14
CA LYS A 303 -22.39 -2.75 -8.19
C LYS A 303 -22.67 -3.24 -9.63
N GLY A 304 -21.76 -4.03 -10.19
CA GLY A 304 -21.86 -4.54 -11.57
C GLY A 304 -21.20 -3.66 -12.64
N THR A 305 -20.58 -2.54 -12.28
CA THR A 305 -19.82 -1.68 -13.18
C THR A 305 -18.31 -1.86 -13.05
N GLN A 306 -17.55 -0.97 -13.72
CA GLN A 306 -16.11 -0.91 -13.65
C GLN A 306 -15.66 -0.64 -12.20
N GLN A 307 -14.74 -1.46 -11.68
CA GLN A 307 -14.11 -1.23 -10.38
C GLN A 307 -12.96 -0.23 -10.50
N LEU A 308 -12.70 0.49 -9.43
CA LEU A 308 -11.48 1.27 -9.26
C LEU A 308 -10.49 0.48 -8.41
N TYR A 309 -9.25 0.50 -8.82
CA TYR A 309 -8.12 0.00 -8.09
C TYR A 309 -7.27 1.18 -7.64
N ALA A 310 -6.92 1.20 -6.37
CA ALA A 310 -6.00 2.18 -5.84
C ALA A 310 -4.83 1.49 -5.13
N HIS A 311 -3.65 2.00 -5.35
CA HIS A 311 -2.43 1.58 -4.67
C HIS A 311 -1.74 2.80 -4.09
N GLN A 312 -1.63 2.83 -2.77
CA GLN A 312 -0.81 3.80 -2.06
C GLN A 312 0.47 3.13 -1.58
N LEU A 313 1.59 3.74 -1.91
CA LEU A 313 2.92 3.43 -1.41
C LEU A 313 3.36 4.57 -0.51
N ARG A 314 3.83 4.25 0.71
CA ARG A 314 4.61 5.14 1.56
C ARG A 314 5.98 4.56 1.80
N ASN A 315 6.99 5.40 1.70
CA ASN A 315 8.35 5.08 2.09
C ASN A 315 8.79 6.07 3.16
N TYR A 316 9.38 5.53 4.24
CA TYR A 316 9.81 6.29 5.40
C TYR A 316 11.32 6.26 5.49
N ASP A 317 11.92 7.45 5.55
CA ASP A 317 13.38 7.57 5.61
C ASP A 317 13.82 8.73 6.53
N ASN A 318 15.13 8.89 6.69
CA ASN A 318 15.71 10.00 7.42
C ASN A 318 15.16 10.17 8.85
N TYR A 319 15.00 9.03 9.57
CA TYR A 319 14.55 9.06 10.96
C TYR A 319 15.54 9.81 11.86
N ASN A 320 15.01 10.77 12.63
CA ASN A 320 15.76 11.55 13.60
C ASN A 320 15.03 11.58 14.94
N PHE A 321 15.71 11.10 15.99
CA PHE A 321 15.17 11.06 17.36
C PHE A 321 15.57 12.29 18.19
N ASN A 322 16.30 13.24 17.59
CA ASN A 322 16.63 14.53 18.19
C ASN A 322 16.03 15.65 17.35
N VAL A 323 14.74 15.90 17.54
CA VAL A 323 13.98 16.86 16.75
C VAL A 323 14.44 18.29 17.07
N GLN A 324 15.11 18.93 16.11
CA GLN A 324 15.49 20.32 16.24
C GLN A 324 14.26 21.22 16.10
N ASN A 325 14.19 22.29 16.92
CA ASN A 325 13.07 23.25 16.92
C ASN A 325 11.70 22.60 17.17
N ALA A 326 11.64 21.55 17.97
CA ALA A 326 10.43 20.79 18.28
C ALA A 326 9.27 21.71 18.72
N ASP A 327 9.53 22.68 19.61
CA ASP A 327 8.50 23.61 20.10
C ASP A 327 7.92 24.47 18.98
N SER A 328 8.74 24.92 18.04
CA SER A 328 8.29 25.68 16.86
C SER A 328 7.38 24.83 15.96
N VAL A 329 7.78 23.59 15.69
CA VAL A 329 7.01 22.67 14.84
C VAL A 329 5.69 22.30 15.51
N PHE A 330 5.73 21.89 16.76
CA PHE A 330 4.52 21.47 17.49
C PHE A 330 3.62 22.64 17.89
N GLY A 331 4.13 23.87 17.88
CA GLY A 331 3.36 25.10 18.07
C GLY A 331 2.53 25.53 16.86
N LEU A 332 2.77 24.96 15.67
CA LEU A 332 1.98 25.25 14.48
C LEU A 332 0.50 24.88 14.68
N LEU A 333 -0.41 25.69 14.15
CA LEU A 333 -1.84 25.39 14.17
C LEU A 333 -2.18 24.26 13.18
N GLY A 334 -3.02 23.31 13.63
CA GLY A 334 -3.41 22.15 12.81
C GLY A 334 -2.35 21.06 12.76
N ALA A 335 -2.71 19.90 12.21
CA ALA A 335 -1.82 18.75 12.08
C ALA A 335 -1.07 18.71 10.72
N LEU A 336 -1.65 19.32 9.70
CA LEU A 336 -1.13 19.32 8.33
C LEU A 336 -0.79 20.75 7.88
N HIS A 337 0.42 20.93 7.41
CA HIS A 337 0.90 22.18 6.81
C HIS A 337 1.42 21.89 5.40
N VAL A 338 0.97 22.66 4.42
CA VAL A 338 1.48 22.60 3.04
C VAL A 338 2.28 23.86 2.77
N LEU A 339 3.55 23.72 2.43
CA LEU A 339 4.40 24.87 2.10
C LEU A 339 3.89 25.55 0.82
N PRO A 340 3.95 26.87 0.73
CA PRO A 340 3.47 27.62 -0.45
C PRO A 340 4.10 27.13 -1.78
N GLU A 341 5.37 26.74 -1.74
CA GLU A 341 6.14 26.23 -2.88
C GLU A 341 5.91 24.74 -3.19
N ALA A 342 5.14 24.02 -2.39
CA ALA A 342 4.98 22.57 -2.51
C ALA A 342 4.50 22.12 -3.90
N THR A 343 3.67 22.91 -4.57
CA THR A 343 3.14 22.61 -5.91
C THR A 343 4.01 23.11 -7.05
N ALA A 344 5.04 23.90 -6.76
CA ALA A 344 5.89 24.55 -7.76
C ALA A 344 7.20 23.79 -8.04
N GLN A 345 7.35 22.59 -7.47
CA GLN A 345 8.59 21.81 -7.62
C GLN A 345 8.76 21.31 -9.07
N PRO A 346 9.96 21.50 -9.67
CA PRO A 346 10.24 21.09 -11.04
C PRO A 346 10.33 19.55 -11.18
N ASP A 347 10.26 19.05 -12.42
CA ASP A 347 10.40 17.62 -12.71
C ASP A 347 11.75 17.05 -12.21
N THR A 348 12.82 17.82 -12.25
CA THR A 348 14.15 17.46 -11.75
C THR A 348 14.16 17.21 -10.24
N PHE A 349 13.37 17.96 -9.47
CA PHE A 349 13.21 17.73 -8.03
C PHE A 349 12.71 16.31 -7.78
N TRP A 350 11.66 15.89 -8.47
CA TRP A 350 11.07 14.57 -8.33
C TRP A 350 12.01 13.44 -8.75
N THR A 351 12.80 13.66 -9.81
CA THR A 351 13.79 12.67 -10.26
C THR A 351 14.84 12.38 -9.18
N HIS A 352 15.23 13.39 -8.40
CA HIS A 352 16.28 13.26 -7.38
C HIS A 352 15.73 12.82 -6.01
N ASN A 353 14.47 13.15 -5.70
CA ASN A 353 13.90 12.94 -4.36
C ASN A 353 12.92 11.77 -4.27
N ARG A 354 12.68 11.05 -5.36
CA ARG A 354 11.91 9.81 -5.31
C ARG A 354 12.77 8.67 -4.77
N PRO A 355 12.42 8.06 -3.64
CA PRO A 355 13.12 6.85 -3.17
C PRO A 355 12.79 5.64 -4.05
N ILE A 356 11.61 5.64 -4.67
CA ILE A 356 11.10 4.56 -5.53
C ILE A 356 10.64 5.17 -6.85
N PRO A 357 11.19 4.72 -8.00
CA PRO A 357 10.80 5.25 -9.30
C PRO A 357 9.33 4.95 -9.63
N LEU A 358 8.75 5.76 -10.50
CA LEU A 358 7.45 5.45 -11.08
C LEU A 358 7.53 4.15 -11.89
N LYS A 359 6.46 3.37 -11.88
CA LYS A 359 6.31 2.25 -12.82
C LYS A 359 6.24 2.79 -14.24
N GLU A 360 6.65 1.99 -15.23
CA GLU A 360 6.65 2.37 -16.65
C GLU A 360 5.32 2.99 -17.11
N LYS A 361 4.20 2.40 -16.70
CA LYS A 361 2.85 2.87 -17.11
C LYS A 361 2.37 4.08 -16.31
N GLU A 362 2.85 4.26 -15.09
CA GLU A 362 2.64 5.48 -14.29
C GLU A 362 3.40 6.67 -14.92
N ASP A 363 4.65 6.46 -15.35
CA ASP A 363 5.46 7.49 -16.00
C ASP A 363 4.90 7.88 -17.37
N ALA A 364 4.38 6.89 -18.11
CA ALA A 364 3.74 7.09 -19.42
C ALA A 364 2.36 7.77 -19.35
N LEU A 365 1.82 8.06 -18.18
CA LEU A 365 0.50 8.67 -18.01
C LEU A 365 0.37 10.03 -18.71
N LYS A 366 1.42 10.85 -18.68
CA LYS A 366 1.45 12.14 -19.37
C LYS A 366 1.30 11.98 -20.89
N ASP A 367 1.94 10.97 -21.48
CA ASP A 367 1.82 10.66 -22.91
C ASP A 367 0.43 10.09 -23.22
N LEU A 368 -0.09 9.17 -22.41
CA LEU A 368 -1.46 8.67 -22.54
C LEU A 368 -2.48 9.81 -22.61
N LEU A 369 -2.39 10.77 -21.68
CA LEU A 369 -3.30 11.93 -21.66
C LEU A 369 -3.12 12.83 -22.88
N GLY A 370 -1.88 13.00 -23.34
CA GLY A 370 -1.58 13.72 -24.57
C GLY A 370 -2.21 13.09 -25.81
N GLN A 371 -2.20 11.75 -25.90
CA GLN A 371 -2.85 11.02 -26.97
C GLN A 371 -4.36 11.02 -26.87
N LEU A 372 -4.92 10.87 -25.67
CA LEU A 372 -6.36 10.93 -25.43
C LEU A 372 -6.95 12.29 -25.85
N ARG A 373 -6.28 13.39 -25.53
CA ARG A 373 -6.72 14.75 -25.91
C ARG A 373 -6.82 14.97 -27.42
N LYS A 374 -6.09 14.18 -28.22
CA LYS A 374 -6.17 14.22 -29.70
C LYS A 374 -7.40 13.50 -30.25
N VAL A 375 -8.11 12.72 -29.44
CA VAL A 375 -9.30 11.99 -29.85
C VAL A 375 -10.53 12.88 -29.65
N PRO A 376 -11.34 13.16 -30.70
CA PRO A 376 -12.47 14.10 -30.62
C PRO A 376 -13.53 13.81 -29.56
N ALA A 377 -13.64 12.58 -29.11
CA ALA A 377 -14.60 12.18 -28.07
C ALA A 377 -14.00 12.10 -26.66
N PHE A 378 -12.77 12.55 -26.48
CA PHE A 378 -12.07 12.51 -25.19
C PHE A 378 -12.85 13.17 -24.05
N ASN A 379 -13.45 14.35 -24.31
CA ASN A 379 -14.24 15.08 -23.31
C ASN A 379 -15.45 14.26 -22.80
N ALA A 380 -16.05 13.42 -23.66
CA ALA A 380 -17.15 12.55 -23.21
C ALA A 380 -16.66 11.44 -22.28
N ILE A 381 -15.47 10.90 -22.57
CA ILE A 381 -14.84 9.85 -21.71
C ILE A 381 -14.41 10.43 -20.37
N ILE A 382 -13.80 11.61 -20.37
CA ILE A 382 -13.42 12.31 -19.13
C ILE A 382 -14.66 12.57 -18.29
N LYS A 383 -15.70 13.17 -18.87
CA LYS A 383 -16.97 13.42 -18.15
C LYS A 383 -17.54 12.14 -17.54
N THR A 384 -17.46 11.02 -18.25
CA THR A 384 -17.94 9.74 -17.71
C THR A 384 -17.06 9.27 -16.56
N ALA A 385 -15.73 9.39 -16.67
CA ALA A 385 -14.80 9.06 -15.60
C ALA A 385 -14.99 10.00 -14.39
N GLU A 386 -15.15 11.29 -14.62
CA GLU A 386 -15.48 12.29 -13.59
C GLU A 386 -16.77 11.92 -12.85
N ILE A 387 -17.83 11.58 -13.58
CA ILE A 387 -19.11 11.14 -12.98
C ILE A 387 -18.90 9.88 -12.14
N LEU A 388 -18.14 8.90 -12.64
CA LEU A 388 -17.86 7.67 -11.93
C LEU A 388 -17.02 7.90 -10.66
N ILE A 389 -16.12 8.87 -10.68
CA ILE A 389 -15.20 9.15 -9.57
C ILE A 389 -15.84 10.12 -8.56
N THR A 390 -16.56 11.14 -9.04
CA THR A 390 -17.13 12.16 -8.16
C THR A 390 -18.56 11.87 -7.71
N GLY A 391 -19.27 10.95 -8.39
CA GLY A 391 -20.70 10.72 -8.17
C GLY A 391 -21.61 11.89 -8.60
N TYR A 392 -21.06 12.90 -9.29
CA TYR A 392 -21.80 14.06 -9.76
C TYR A 392 -21.96 14.06 -11.29
N ILE A 393 -23.16 14.35 -11.77
CA ILE A 393 -23.39 14.64 -13.18
C ILE A 393 -23.40 16.16 -13.34
N PRO A 394 -22.38 16.78 -13.99
CA PRO A 394 -22.43 18.21 -14.30
C PRO A 394 -23.53 18.44 -15.33
N THR A 395 -24.61 19.14 -14.94
CA THR A 395 -25.63 19.58 -15.85
C THR A 395 -25.19 20.89 -16.51
N ALA A 396 -25.51 21.06 -17.83
CA ALA A 396 -25.04 22.15 -18.67
C ALA A 396 -25.50 23.57 -18.25
N ASN A 397 -26.26 23.69 -17.17
CA ASN A 397 -26.62 24.94 -16.55
C ASN A 397 -25.99 25.06 -15.17
N ASP A 398 -25.13 26.06 -14.99
CA ASP A 398 -24.37 26.38 -13.77
C ASP A 398 -25.19 26.54 -12.46
N LYS A 399 -26.46 26.18 -12.45
CA LYS A 399 -27.40 26.39 -11.32
C LYS A 399 -28.03 25.13 -10.74
N LYS A 400 -27.82 23.93 -11.31
CA LYS A 400 -28.33 22.66 -10.73
C LYS A 400 -27.30 21.55 -10.82
N VAL A 401 -26.74 21.23 -9.70
CA VAL A 401 -25.92 20.03 -9.51
C VAL A 401 -26.85 18.92 -9.04
N THR A 402 -26.98 17.85 -9.80
CA THR A 402 -27.75 16.67 -9.39
C THR A 402 -26.76 15.72 -8.69
N LYS A 403 -26.89 15.61 -7.38
CA LYS A 403 -26.14 14.66 -6.57
C LYS A 403 -26.84 13.30 -6.66
N PHE A 404 -26.11 12.28 -7.12
CA PHE A 404 -26.52 10.90 -6.93
C PHE A 404 -25.93 10.42 -5.62
N ASP A 405 -26.77 10.18 -4.63
CA ASP A 405 -26.38 9.52 -3.39
C ASP A 405 -26.39 8.01 -3.66
N PHE A 406 -25.20 7.44 -3.75
CA PHE A 406 -25.06 6.00 -3.82
C PHE A 406 -25.02 5.45 -2.38
N GLY A 407 -26.19 5.46 -1.74
CA GLY A 407 -26.42 4.89 -0.42
C GLY A 407 -26.24 3.36 -0.36
#